data_92471d05f072caf6bc3c64cfa5cf8401
#
_entry.id   92471d05f072caf6bc3c64cfa5cf8401
#
_cell.length_a   1.000
_cell.length_b   1.000
_cell.length_c   1.000
_cell.angle_alpha   90.00
_cell.angle_beta   90.00
_cell.angle_gamma   90.00
#
_symmetry.space_group_name_H-M   'P 1'
#
loop_
_entity.id
_entity.type
_entity.pdbx_description
1 polymer ?
#
loop_
_entity_poly.entity_id
_entity_poly.type
_entity_poly.pdbx_seq_one_letter_code
_entity_poly.pdbx_strand_id
1 'polypeptide(L)'
;MNELIKKFRESCDYNIVLIGFMGAGKSTVARTLGEWFDMDIVEMDELISERQGMSIPEIFEKHGEEYFRNLETNLLIELQKASRTIISCGGGAAMRSQNVSEMKKNGYVVLLTAAPKTILERVKENDDRPLLKNHKNVEYIAQLMEKRREEYETAADLIVQTDKKNVQEICKEMITKLMEMDSRDV
;
A
#
# COMPACT_ATOMS: atom_id res chain seq x y z
N MET A 1 -13.59 6.18 19.72
CA MET A 1 -12.23 6.25 19.16
C MET A 1 -11.23 5.55 20.07
N ASN A 2 -11.01 6.03 21.29
CA ASN A 2 -10.00 5.47 22.22
C ASN A 2 -10.17 3.98 22.53
N GLU A 3 -11.40 3.48 22.65
CA GLU A 3 -11.66 2.07 22.94
C GLU A 3 -11.32 1.16 21.75
N LEU A 4 -11.65 1.57 20.52
CA LEU A 4 -11.30 0.86 19.29
C LEU A 4 -9.76 0.76 19.13
N ILE A 5 -9.07 1.89 19.32
CA ILE A 5 -7.60 1.95 19.25
C ILE A 5 -6.99 1.02 20.30
N LYS A 6 -7.48 1.04 21.53
CA LYS A 6 -6.98 0.18 22.60
C LYS A 6 -7.16 -1.30 22.27
N LYS A 7 -8.37 -1.71 21.86
CA LYS A 7 -8.66 -3.10 21.49
C LYS A 7 -7.76 -3.57 20.35
N PHE A 8 -7.61 -2.76 19.29
CA PHE A 8 -6.74 -3.11 18.16
C PHE A 8 -5.27 -3.24 18.57
N ARG A 9 -4.76 -2.34 19.41
CA ARG A 9 -3.38 -2.44 19.93
C ARG A 9 -3.11 -3.73 20.71
N GLU A 10 -4.11 -4.21 21.44
CA GLU A 10 -4.01 -5.40 22.28
C GLU A 10 -4.14 -6.72 21.47
N SER A 11 -4.86 -6.69 20.34
CA SER A 11 -5.11 -7.89 19.52
C SER A 11 -4.21 -8.01 18.28
N CYS A 12 -3.72 -6.89 17.74
CA CYS A 12 -2.94 -6.91 16.51
C CYS A 12 -1.51 -7.38 16.76
N ASP A 13 -1.18 -8.55 16.24
CA ASP A 13 0.18 -9.15 16.24
C ASP A 13 0.73 -9.40 14.83
N TYR A 14 0.05 -8.89 13.82
CA TYR A 14 0.34 -9.05 12.39
C TYR A 14 0.75 -7.72 11.72
N ASN A 15 1.21 -7.81 10.49
CA ASN A 15 1.50 -6.66 9.64
C ASN A 15 0.25 -6.16 8.91
N ILE A 16 0.20 -4.86 8.61
CA ILE A 16 -0.78 -4.26 7.71
C ILE A 16 -0.08 -3.90 6.41
N VAL A 17 -0.43 -4.58 5.32
CA VAL A 17 0.19 -4.36 4.02
C VAL A 17 -0.74 -3.53 3.14
N LEU A 18 -0.36 -2.29 2.86
CA LEU A 18 -1.15 -1.36 2.05
C LEU A 18 -0.75 -1.46 0.58
N ILE A 19 -1.70 -1.84 -0.27
CA ILE A 19 -1.56 -1.87 -1.72
C ILE A 19 -2.56 -0.92 -2.39
N GLY A 20 -2.36 -0.65 -3.66
CA GLY A 20 -3.26 0.19 -4.46
C GLY A 20 -2.51 1.14 -5.36
N PHE A 21 -3.26 1.78 -6.25
CA PHE A 21 -2.73 2.69 -7.25
C PHE A 21 -2.03 3.91 -6.60
N MET A 22 -1.12 4.55 -7.34
CA MET A 22 -0.52 5.80 -6.90
C MET A 22 -1.61 6.85 -6.61
N GLY A 23 -1.45 7.65 -5.55
CA GLY A 23 -2.47 8.62 -5.13
C GLY A 23 -3.69 8.02 -4.40
N ALA A 24 -3.75 6.70 -4.17
CA ALA A 24 -4.83 6.09 -3.38
C ALA A 24 -4.79 6.46 -1.89
N GLY A 25 -3.65 6.99 -1.39
CA GLY A 25 -3.53 7.48 -0.01
C GLY A 25 -2.75 6.56 0.94
N LYS A 26 -2.00 5.57 0.42
CA LYS A 26 -1.26 4.58 1.23
C LYS A 26 -0.36 5.22 2.29
N SER A 27 0.55 6.11 1.90
CA SER A 27 1.48 6.75 2.84
C SER A 27 0.78 7.61 3.90
N THR A 28 -0.31 8.28 3.54
CA THR A 28 -1.10 9.08 4.49
C THR A 28 -1.79 8.18 5.52
N VAL A 29 -2.39 7.07 5.05
CA VAL A 29 -3.02 6.07 5.91
C VAL A 29 -1.97 5.39 6.79
N ALA A 30 -0.83 4.96 6.22
CA ALA A 30 0.26 4.34 6.97
C ALA A 30 0.73 5.22 8.13
N ARG A 31 0.95 6.51 7.87
CA ARG A 31 1.39 7.46 8.90
C ARG A 31 0.36 7.61 10.02
N THR A 32 -0.93 7.78 9.66
CA THR A 32 -2.01 7.92 10.64
C THR A 32 -2.16 6.66 11.51
N LEU A 33 -2.06 5.48 10.91
CA LEU A 33 -2.12 4.22 11.67
C LEU A 33 -0.91 4.01 12.56
N GLY A 34 0.30 4.33 12.07
CA GLY A 34 1.53 4.27 12.86
C GLY A 34 1.42 5.13 14.12
N GLU A 35 0.93 6.36 13.98
CA GLU A 35 0.67 7.25 15.12
C GLU A 35 -0.40 6.70 16.08
N TRP A 36 -1.48 6.11 15.55
CA TRP A 36 -2.57 5.58 16.40
C TRP A 36 -2.17 4.33 17.17
N PHE A 37 -1.37 3.46 16.56
CA PHE A 37 -1.12 2.11 17.08
C PHE A 37 0.31 1.88 17.57
N ASP A 38 1.18 2.89 17.46
CA ASP A 38 2.60 2.77 17.79
C ASP A 38 3.23 1.57 17.06
N MET A 39 3.01 1.55 15.73
CA MET A 39 3.53 0.54 14.82
C MET A 39 4.62 1.14 13.94
N ASP A 40 5.62 0.35 13.61
CA ASP A 40 6.63 0.73 12.63
C ASP A 40 6.00 0.93 11.25
N ILE A 41 6.53 1.89 10.49
CA ILE A 41 6.08 2.18 9.12
C ILE A 41 7.23 1.94 8.16
N VAL A 42 6.97 1.19 7.10
CA VAL A 42 7.91 0.99 6.00
C VAL A 42 7.28 1.46 4.69
N GLU A 43 7.80 2.52 4.13
CA GLU A 43 7.55 2.96 2.74
C GLU A 43 8.55 2.22 1.84
N MET A 44 8.09 1.18 1.14
CA MET A 44 8.97 0.28 0.39
C MET A 44 9.80 1.01 -0.68
N ASP A 45 9.16 1.91 -1.43
CA ASP A 45 9.84 2.66 -2.50
C ASP A 45 10.97 3.54 -1.93
N GLU A 46 10.74 4.19 -0.78
CA GLU A 46 11.72 5.03 -0.11
C GLU A 46 12.89 4.19 0.42
N LEU A 47 12.59 3.09 1.11
CA LEU A 47 13.61 2.20 1.68
C LEU A 47 14.46 1.54 0.58
N ILE A 48 13.87 1.14 -0.55
CA ILE A 48 14.61 0.61 -1.69
C ILE A 48 15.54 1.68 -2.26
N SER A 49 15.04 2.90 -2.48
CA SER A 49 15.85 4.02 -2.98
C SER A 49 17.02 4.34 -2.05
N GLU A 50 16.79 4.38 -0.74
CA GLU A 50 17.81 4.62 0.26
C GLU A 50 18.89 3.53 0.22
N ARG A 51 18.50 2.26 0.23
CA ARG A 51 19.45 1.11 0.20
C ARG A 51 20.27 1.05 -1.08
N GLN A 52 19.69 1.48 -2.20
CA GLN A 52 20.38 1.50 -3.49
C GLN A 52 21.23 2.80 -3.72
N GLY A 53 21.02 3.83 -2.89
CA GLY A 53 21.64 5.14 -3.11
C GLY A 53 21.21 5.79 -4.43
N MET A 54 20.05 5.43 -4.96
CA MET A 54 19.52 5.85 -6.27
C MET A 54 18.00 6.03 -6.19
N SER A 55 17.50 6.98 -6.98
CA SER A 55 16.05 7.12 -7.16
C SER A 55 15.46 5.92 -7.93
N ILE A 56 14.17 5.66 -7.77
CA ILE A 56 13.48 4.59 -8.53
C ILE A 56 13.67 4.74 -10.04
N PRO A 57 13.52 5.94 -10.66
CA PRO A 57 13.80 6.12 -12.09
C PRO A 57 15.24 5.74 -12.48
N GLU A 58 16.24 6.09 -11.67
CA GLU A 58 17.63 5.72 -11.94
C GLU A 58 17.88 4.21 -11.84
N ILE A 59 17.19 3.53 -10.90
CA ILE A 59 17.25 2.07 -10.79
C ILE A 59 16.69 1.44 -12.06
N PHE A 60 15.55 1.91 -12.57
CA PHE A 60 14.95 1.42 -13.81
C PHE A 60 15.85 1.66 -15.02
N GLU A 61 16.46 2.84 -15.12
CA GLU A 61 17.35 3.20 -16.22
C GLU A 61 18.63 2.36 -16.24
N LYS A 62 19.25 2.17 -15.07
CA LYS A 62 20.55 1.48 -14.96
C LYS A 62 20.44 -0.04 -14.93
N HIS A 63 19.40 -0.57 -14.30
CA HIS A 63 19.29 -2.00 -13.99
C HIS A 63 18.04 -2.67 -14.55
N GLY A 64 17.07 -1.87 -15.04
CA GLY A 64 15.81 -2.36 -15.59
C GLY A 64 14.74 -2.69 -14.55
N GLU A 65 13.53 -2.91 -15.05
CA GLU A 65 12.34 -3.15 -14.20
C GLU A 65 12.49 -4.44 -13.39
N GLU A 66 12.99 -5.52 -13.99
CA GLU A 66 13.11 -6.82 -13.33
C GLU A 66 14.00 -6.78 -12.09
N TYR A 67 15.09 -6.02 -12.14
CA TYR A 67 15.95 -5.79 -10.98
C TYR A 67 15.19 -5.10 -9.84
N PHE A 68 14.45 -4.04 -10.15
CA PHE A 68 13.63 -3.35 -9.16
C PHE A 68 12.58 -4.28 -8.53
N ARG A 69 11.89 -5.10 -9.36
CA ARG A 69 10.91 -6.07 -8.88
C ARG A 69 11.53 -7.12 -7.95
N ASN A 70 12.78 -7.50 -8.19
CA ASN A 70 13.51 -8.41 -7.29
C ASN A 70 13.86 -7.73 -5.96
N LEU A 71 14.17 -6.42 -5.97
CA LEU A 71 14.36 -5.66 -4.74
C LEU A 71 13.05 -5.58 -3.91
N GLU A 72 11.90 -5.33 -4.56
CA GLU A 72 10.60 -5.37 -3.88
C GLU A 72 10.34 -6.74 -3.24
N THR A 73 10.57 -7.83 -3.96
CA THR A 73 10.37 -9.19 -3.46
C THR A 73 11.27 -9.50 -2.25
N ASN A 74 12.56 -9.19 -2.37
CA ASN A 74 13.52 -9.43 -1.28
C ASN A 74 13.19 -8.62 -0.02
N LEU A 75 12.75 -7.37 -0.20
CA LEU A 75 12.33 -6.53 0.92
C LEU A 75 11.07 -7.09 1.59
N LEU A 76 10.08 -7.55 0.83
CA LEU A 76 8.88 -8.19 1.39
C LEU A 76 9.23 -9.42 2.20
N ILE A 77 10.12 -10.30 1.70
CA ILE A 77 10.61 -11.48 2.43
C ILE A 77 11.26 -11.08 3.76
N GLU A 78 12.05 -10.02 3.75
CA GLU A 78 12.70 -9.50 4.96
C GLU A 78 11.68 -9.01 5.98
N LEU A 79 10.70 -8.22 5.53
CA LEU A 79 9.69 -7.59 6.38
C LEU A 79 8.73 -8.61 7.02
N GLN A 80 8.56 -9.80 6.45
CA GLN A 80 7.75 -10.86 7.07
C GLN A 80 8.40 -11.48 8.33
N LYS A 81 9.64 -11.16 8.63
CA LYS A 81 10.31 -11.60 9.88
C LYS A 81 9.89 -10.74 11.09
N ALA A 82 9.32 -9.58 10.86
CA ALA A 82 8.78 -8.69 11.88
C ALA A 82 7.24 -8.78 11.89
N SER A 83 6.64 -8.41 13.00
CA SER A 83 5.20 -8.21 13.13
C SER A 83 4.91 -6.77 13.57
N ARG A 84 3.65 -6.37 13.54
CA ARG A 84 3.21 -5.01 13.93
C ARG A 84 3.88 -3.91 13.09
N THR A 85 4.06 -4.17 11.80
CA THR A 85 4.62 -3.22 10.83
C THR A 85 3.55 -2.84 9.81
N ILE A 86 3.45 -1.55 9.50
CA ILE A 86 2.63 -1.04 8.40
C ILE A 86 3.52 -0.93 7.17
N ILE A 87 3.25 -1.75 6.17
CA ILE A 87 4.05 -1.83 4.94
C ILE A 87 3.29 -1.12 3.82
N SER A 88 3.77 0.04 3.39
CA SER A 88 3.22 0.78 2.25
C SER A 88 3.96 0.35 0.97
N CYS A 89 3.29 -0.44 0.14
CA CYS A 89 3.88 -1.02 -1.06
C CYS A 89 3.89 -0.06 -2.25
N GLY A 90 4.89 -0.17 -3.11
CA GLY A 90 4.87 0.43 -4.44
C GLY A 90 3.67 -0.03 -5.28
N GLY A 91 3.20 0.83 -6.20
CA GLY A 91 1.99 0.54 -6.99
C GLY A 91 2.09 -0.66 -7.94
N GLY A 92 3.25 -1.27 -8.10
CA GLY A 92 3.46 -2.47 -8.91
C GLY A 92 3.73 -3.74 -8.10
N ALA A 93 3.88 -3.63 -6.78
CA ALA A 93 4.28 -4.77 -5.95
C ALA A 93 3.28 -5.94 -5.99
N ALA A 94 1.98 -5.65 -6.03
CA ALA A 94 0.92 -6.67 -6.11
C ALA A 94 0.80 -7.36 -7.48
N MET A 95 1.52 -6.90 -8.50
CA MET A 95 1.50 -7.50 -9.84
C MET A 95 2.29 -8.81 -9.93
N ARG A 96 3.07 -9.16 -8.91
CA ARG A 96 3.77 -10.43 -8.79
C ARG A 96 3.09 -11.34 -7.77
N SER A 97 2.69 -12.53 -8.18
CA SER A 97 2.10 -13.54 -7.29
C SER A 97 3.00 -13.93 -6.13
N GLN A 98 4.32 -13.97 -6.34
CA GLN A 98 5.29 -14.20 -5.27
C GLN A 98 5.23 -13.12 -4.18
N ASN A 99 5.14 -11.84 -4.57
CA ASN A 99 4.99 -10.75 -3.63
C ASN A 99 3.69 -10.88 -2.82
N VAL A 100 2.57 -11.20 -3.49
CA VAL A 100 1.29 -11.43 -2.83
C VAL A 100 1.37 -12.56 -1.82
N SER A 101 2.03 -13.68 -2.18
CA SER A 101 2.27 -14.77 -1.25
C SER A 101 3.08 -14.34 -0.03
N GLU A 102 4.13 -13.52 -0.22
CA GLU A 102 4.91 -12.99 0.91
C GLU A 102 4.08 -12.05 1.78
N MET A 103 3.33 -11.12 1.20
CA MET A 103 2.47 -10.18 1.93
C MET A 103 1.49 -10.87 2.88
N LYS A 104 0.94 -12.01 2.47
CA LYS A 104 -0.07 -12.79 3.22
C LYS A 104 0.49 -13.72 4.30
N LYS A 105 1.82 -13.89 4.40
CA LYS A 105 2.42 -14.80 5.39
C LYS A 105 2.24 -14.35 6.83
N ASN A 106 2.35 -13.06 7.08
CA ASN A 106 2.29 -12.48 8.42
C ASN A 106 1.54 -11.14 8.42
N GLY A 107 0.51 -10.99 7.61
CA GLY A 107 -0.23 -9.75 7.53
C GLY A 107 -1.50 -9.81 6.71
N TYR A 108 -2.35 -8.82 6.89
CA TYR A 108 -3.51 -8.60 6.06
C TYR A 108 -3.19 -7.58 4.96
N VAL A 109 -3.55 -7.92 3.73
CA VAL A 109 -3.37 -7.07 2.55
C VAL A 109 -4.60 -6.19 2.36
N VAL A 110 -4.42 -4.89 2.51
CA VAL A 110 -5.48 -3.90 2.37
C VAL A 110 -5.30 -3.11 1.08
N LEU A 111 -6.25 -3.24 0.18
CA LEU A 111 -6.32 -2.46 -1.05
C LEU A 111 -7.01 -1.13 -0.77
N LEU A 112 -6.30 -0.02 -0.96
CA LEU A 112 -6.89 1.32 -0.99
C LEU A 112 -7.28 1.68 -2.42
N THR A 113 -8.55 2.01 -2.64
CA THR A 113 -9.09 2.41 -3.94
C THR A 113 -9.58 3.85 -3.93
N ALA A 114 -9.55 4.50 -5.09
CA ALA A 114 -10.16 5.79 -5.31
C ALA A 114 -10.59 5.91 -6.79
N ALA A 115 -11.56 6.77 -7.09
CA ALA A 115 -11.98 7.05 -8.46
C ALA A 115 -10.83 7.67 -9.27
N PRO A 116 -10.74 7.42 -10.60
CA PRO A 116 -9.68 8.00 -11.44
C PRO A 116 -9.59 9.53 -11.36
N LYS A 117 -10.71 10.21 -11.21
CA LYS A 117 -10.78 11.67 -11.01
C LYS A 117 -10.11 12.09 -9.69
N THR A 118 -10.39 11.38 -8.61
CA THR A 118 -9.77 11.62 -7.29
C THR A 118 -8.26 11.37 -7.33
N ILE A 119 -7.83 10.31 -8.01
CA ILE A 119 -6.41 10.03 -8.23
C ILE A 119 -5.76 11.19 -8.98
N LEU A 120 -6.36 11.64 -10.10
CA LEU A 120 -5.83 12.76 -10.87
C LEU A 120 -5.68 14.02 -10.01
N GLU A 121 -6.69 14.36 -9.22
CA GLU A 121 -6.65 15.54 -8.33
C GLU A 121 -5.51 15.45 -7.31
N ARG A 122 -5.26 14.27 -6.73
CA ARG A 122 -4.21 14.04 -5.74
C ARG A 122 -2.79 14.00 -6.31
N VAL A 123 -2.62 13.64 -7.60
CA VAL A 123 -1.31 13.51 -8.23
C VAL A 123 -0.94 14.70 -9.14
N LYS A 124 -1.84 15.67 -9.32
CA LYS A 124 -1.62 16.81 -10.22
C LYS A 124 -0.35 17.60 -9.91
N GLU A 125 -0.05 17.78 -8.64
CA GLU A 125 1.07 18.60 -8.16
C GLU A 125 2.39 17.81 -8.00
N ASN A 126 2.36 16.49 -8.27
CA ASN A 126 3.52 15.63 -8.06
C ASN A 126 4.10 15.20 -9.42
N ASP A 127 5.21 15.80 -9.83
CA ASP A 127 5.89 15.53 -11.11
C ASP A 127 6.84 14.31 -11.07
N ASP A 128 7.09 13.72 -9.90
CA ASP A 128 8.01 12.60 -9.70
C ASP A 128 7.43 11.22 -10.10
N ARG A 129 6.36 11.19 -10.90
CA ARG A 129 5.67 9.96 -11.27
C ARG A 129 5.89 9.58 -12.74
N PRO A 130 6.86 8.70 -13.08
CA PRO A 130 7.20 8.36 -14.47
C PRO A 130 6.03 7.89 -15.32
N LEU A 131 5.09 7.13 -14.75
CA LEU A 131 3.92 6.57 -15.45
C LEU A 131 2.89 7.62 -15.88
N LEU A 132 2.93 8.84 -15.31
CA LEU A 132 1.97 9.91 -15.64
C LEU A 132 2.63 11.11 -16.32
N LYS A 133 3.93 11.03 -16.62
CA LYS A 133 4.76 12.19 -17.02
C LYS A 133 4.26 12.97 -18.25
N ASN A 134 3.45 12.35 -19.14
CA ASN A 134 2.91 13.00 -20.33
C ASN A 134 1.41 12.76 -20.55
N HIS A 135 0.71 12.11 -19.60
CA HIS A 135 -0.67 11.66 -19.77
C HIS A 135 -1.49 11.86 -18.49
N LYS A 136 -1.43 13.06 -17.89
CA LYS A 136 -2.22 13.40 -16.70
C LYS A 136 -3.69 13.70 -17.12
N ASN A 137 -4.42 12.67 -17.52
CA ASN A 137 -5.87 12.77 -17.76
C ASN A 137 -6.62 11.58 -17.13
N VAL A 138 -7.92 11.75 -16.91
CA VAL A 138 -8.77 10.78 -16.21
C VAL A 138 -8.87 9.47 -16.97
N GLU A 139 -8.97 9.52 -18.29
CA GLU A 139 -9.12 8.37 -19.17
C GLU A 139 -7.90 7.45 -19.12
N TYR A 140 -6.71 8.03 -19.17
CA TYR A 140 -5.45 7.28 -19.09
C TYR A 140 -5.28 6.63 -17.71
N ILE A 141 -5.58 7.37 -16.65
CA ILE A 141 -5.55 6.84 -15.28
C ILE A 141 -6.54 5.68 -15.14
N ALA A 142 -7.77 5.83 -15.64
CA ALA A 142 -8.79 4.79 -15.61
C ALA A 142 -8.32 3.51 -16.35
N GLN A 143 -7.69 3.65 -17.52
CA GLN A 143 -7.14 2.52 -18.26
C GLN A 143 -6.01 1.80 -17.51
N LEU A 144 -5.10 2.55 -16.86
CA LEU A 144 -4.03 1.97 -16.06
C LEU A 144 -4.57 1.24 -14.82
N MET A 145 -5.57 1.81 -14.17
CA MET A 145 -6.22 1.21 -13.01
C MET A 145 -6.95 -0.07 -13.39
N GLU A 146 -7.69 -0.05 -14.53
CA GLU A 146 -8.40 -1.22 -15.03
C GLU A 146 -7.46 -2.38 -15.37
N LYS A 147 -6.29 -2.10 -15.97
CA LYS A 147 -5.27 -3.12 -16.26
C LYS A 147 -4.70 -3.83 -15.03
N ARG A 148 -4.82 -3.23 -13.85
CA ARG A 148 -4.27 -3.74 -12.59
C ARG A 148 -5.34 -4.16 -11.58
N ARG A 149 -6.60 -4.02 -11.96
CA ARG A 149 -7.72 -4.22 -11.04
C ARG A 149 -7.77 -5.65 -10.54
N GLU A 150 -7.70 -6.62 -11.46
CA GLU A 150 -7.81 -8.04 -11.12
C GLU A 150 -6.71 -8.47 -10.15
N GLU A 151 -5.45 -8.08 -10.40
CA GLU A 151 -4.32 -8.40 -9.54
C GLU A 151 -4.46 -7.75 -8.16
N TYR A 152 -4.90 -6.50 -8.10
CA TYR A 152 -5.13 -5.83 -6.82
C TYR A 152 -6.25 -6.49 -6.02
N GLU A 153 -7.39 -6.78 -6.65
CA GLU A 153 -8.55 -7.40 -6.00
C GLU A 153 -8.23 -8.82 -5.53
N THR A 154 -7.50 -9.59 -6.34
CA THR A 154 -7.04 -10.96 -5.97
C THR A 154 -6.03 -10.94 -4.82
N ALA A 155 -5.15 -9.94 -4.77
CA ALA A 155 -4.18 -9.80 -3.70
C ALA A 155 -4.82 -9.40 -2.36
N ALA A 156 -5.91 -8.63 -2.39
CA ALA A 156 -6.48 -8.00 -1.21
C ALA A 156 -7.29 -8.97 -0.33
N ASP A 157 -7.07 -8.88 0.97
CA ASP A 157 -7.95 -9.48 1.99
C ASP A 157 -9.08 -8.50 2.37
N LEU A 158 -8.81 -7.19 2.24
CA LEU A 158 -9.75 -6.12 2.52
C LEU A 158 -9.64 -5.02 1.47
N ILE A 159 -10.79 -4.50 1.01
CA ILE A 159 -10.86 -3.34 0.10
C ILE A 159 -11.50 -2.16 0.82
N VAL A 160 -10.82 -1.01 0.79
CA VAL A 160 -11.29 0.25 1.40
C VAL A 160 -11.27 1.37 0.37
N GLN A 161 -12.44 1.94 0.13
CA GLN A 161 -12.60 3.09 -0.75
C GLN A 161 -12.26 4.38 -0.01
N THR A 162 -11.42 5.23 -0.62
CA THR A 162 -10.92 6.47 -0.01
C THR A 162 -11.60 7.74 -0.51
N ASP A 163 -12.51 7.64 -1.49
CA ASP A 163 -13.24 8.78 -2.02
C ASP A 163 -14.15 9.41 -0.95
N LYS A 164 -14.19 10.74 -0.91
CA LYS A 164 -15.06 11.53 -0.04
C LYS A 164 -14.91 11.26 1.46
N LYS A 165 -13.83 10.61 1.88
CA LYS A 165 -13.50 10.33 3.27
C LYS A 165 -12.23 11.06 3.68
N ASN A 166 -12.20 11.55 4.91
CA ASN A 166 -10.95 11.98 5.51
C ASN A 166 -10.11 10.76 5.98
N VAL A 167 -8.84 10.99 6.29
CA VAL A 167 -7.92 9.90 6.64
C VAL A 167 -8.35 9.14 7.91
N GLN A 168 -8.92 9.86 8.89
CA GLN A 168 -9.39 9.22 10.14
C GLN A 168 -10.58 8.30 9.89
N GLU A 169 -11.50 8.67 9.00
CA GLU A 169 -12.64 7.83 8.59
C GLU A 169 -12.15 6.56 7.87
N ILE A 170 -11.16 6.70 6.96
CA ILE A 170 -10.56 5.57 6.24
C ILE A 170 -9.89 4.61 7.23
N CYS A 171 -9.05 5.13 8.12
CA CYS A 171 -8.35 4.32 9.12
C CYS A 171 -9.33 3.62 10.07
N LYS A 172 -10.37 4.31 10.54
CA LYS A 172 -11.38 3.73 11.42
C LYS A 172 -12.14 2.59 10.73
N GLU A 173 -12.59 2.80 9.49
CA GLU A 173 -13.27 1.76 8.71
C GLU A 173 -12.38 0.54 8.51
N MET A 174 -11.12 0.75 8.14
CA MET A 174 -10.15 -0.31 7.91
C MET A 174 -9.94 -1.15 9.18
N ILE A 175 -9.68 -0.50 10.31
CA ILE A 175 -9.43 -1.20 11.58
C ILE A 175 -10.67 -1.96 12.05
N THR A 176 -11.86 -1.37 11.93
CA THR A 176 -13.10 -2.06 12.30
C THR A 176 -13.25 -3.36 11.52
N LYS A 177 -13.03 -3.31 10.20
CA LYS A 177 -13.14 -4.49 9.33
C LYS A 177 -12.04 -5.53 9.60
N LEU A 178 -10.79 -5.11 9.86
CA LEU A 178 -9.71 -6.03 10.24
C LEU A 178 -10.03 -6.78 11.53
N MET A 179 -10.55 -6.09 12.55
CA MET A 179 -10.96 -6.74 13.80
C MET A 179 -12.13 -7.70 13.61
N GLU A 180 -13.06 -7.43 12.68
CA GLU A 180 -14.16 -8.34 12.34
C GLU A 180 -13.65 -9.60 11.62
N MET A 181 -12.60 -9.49 10.81
CA MET A 181 -11.95 -10.63 10.16
C MET A 181 -11.23 -11.52 11.17
N ASP A 182 -10.42 -10.92 12.02
CA ASP A 182 -9.67 -11.59 13.09
C ASP A 182 -10.57 -12.39 14.04
N SER A 183 -11.77 -11.85 14.32
CA SER A 183 -12.75 -12.49 15.20
C SER A 183 -13.44 -13.72 14.57
N ARG A 184 -13.29 -13.96 13.27
CA ARG A 184 -13.90 -15.11 12.56
C ARG A 184 -12.95 -16.30 12.46
N ASP A 185 -11.65 -16.06 12.64
CA ASP A 185 -10.61 -17.09 12.56
C ASP A 185 -10.35 -17.77 13.93
N VAL A 186 -11.09 -17.38 14.97
CA VAL A 186 -11.12 -17.97 16.31
C VAL A 186 -12.40 -18.79 16.51
#